data_970f7df6147a469f59e1df5c5e3f2ef7
#
_entry.id   970f7df6147a469f59e1df5c5e3f2ef7
#
_cell.length_a   1.000
_cell.length_b   1.000
_cell.length_c   1.000
_cell.angle_alpha   90.00
_cell.angle_beta   90.00
_cell.angle_gamma   90.00
#
_symmetry.space_group_name_H-M   'P 1'
#
loop_
_entity.id
_entity.type
_entity.pdbx_description
1 polymer ?
#
loop_
_entity_poly.entity_id
_entity_poly.type
_entity_poly.pdbx_seq_one_letter_code
_entity_poly.pdbx_strand_id
1 'polypeptide(L)'
;MMFPLLQAAVGATKEYAGAWGMMGAGIGAGLAVIGAGIGIGKVGGQAMDGMARQPERASQIQTAALIFAALVEGVALFAIVVSFVIQQKFTF
;
A
#
# COMPACT_ATOMS: atom_id res chain seq x y z
N MET A 1 6.58 41.54 -1.80
CA MET A 1 5.16 41.14 -1.68
C MET A 1 4.64 40.77 -3.06
N MET A 2 3.99 39.65 -3.18
CA MET A 2 3.39 39.19 -4.44
C MET A 2 2.09 39.94 -4.72
N PHE A 3 1.80 40.17 -6.00
CA PHE A 3 0.50 40.70 -6.38
C PHE A 3 -0.61 39.75 -5.93
N PRO A 4 -1.79 40.27 -5.53
CA PRO A 4 -2.90 39.41 -5.11
C PRO A 4 -3.32 38.39 -6.15
N LEU A 5 -3.31 38.73 -7.44
CA LEU A 5 -3.64 37.79 -8.51
C LEU A 5 -2.62 36.64 -8.59
N LEU A 6 -1.34 37.01 -8.43
CA LEU A 6 -0.27 36.00 -8.45
C LEU A 6 -0.37 35.09 -7.24
N GLN A 7 -0.67 35.61 -6.06
CA GLN A 7 -0.88 34.84 -4.86
C GLN A 7 -2.07 33.89 -5.01
N ALA A 8 -3.16 34.35 -5.61
CA ALA A 8 -4.33 33.54 -5.88
C ALA A 8 -4.01 32.41 -6.84
N ALA A 9 -3.24 32.69 -7.90
CA ALA A 9 -2.84 31.70 -8.87
C ALA A 9 -1.94 30.63 -8.24
N VAL A 10 -0.99 31.02 -7.41
CA VAL A 10 -0.11 30.09 -6.70
C VAL A 10 -0.91 29.22 -5.75
N GLY A 11 -1.86 29.81 -4.99
CA GLY A 11 -2.73 29.08 -4.09
C GLY A 11 -3.59 28.07 -4.81
N ALA A 12 -4.20 28.47 -5.94
CA ALA A 12 -5.02 27.57 -6.75
C ALA A 12 -4.20 26.40 -7.30
N THR A 13 -2.95 26.65 -7.72
CA THR A 13 -2.04 25.61 -8.21
C THR A 13 -1.70 24.62 -7.10
N LYS A 14 -1.43 25.11 -5.88
CA LYS A 14 -1.15 24.24 -4.73
C LYS A 14 -2.36 23.37 -4.38
N GLU A 15 -3.55 23.94 -4.38
CA GLU A 15 -4.77 23.19 -4.09
C GLU A 15 -5.03 22.13 -5.14
N TYR A 16 -4.81 22.47 -6.41
CA TYR A 16 -4.97 21.53 -7.50
C TYR A 16 -3.97 20.36 -7.38
N ALA A 17 -2.70 20.68 -7.15
CA ALA A 17 -1.66 19.66 -6.97
C ALA A 17 -1.93 18.80 -5.73
N GLY A 18 -2.40 19.42 -4.64
CA GLY A 18 -2.75 18.71 -3.41
C GLY A 18 -3.90 17.74 -3.61
N ALA A 19 -4.93 18.13 -4.35
CA ALA A 19 -6.07 17.27 -4.65
C ALA A 19 -5.63 16.02 -5.40
N TRP A 20 -4.80 16.17 -6.42
CA TRP A 20 -4.26 15.03 -7.17
C TRP A 20 -3.32 14.18 -6.33
N GLY A 21 -2.49 14.83 -5.49
CA GLY A 21 -1.59 14.13 -4.58
C GLY A 21 -2.34 13.28 -3.56
N MET A 22 -3.39 13.83 -2.98
CA MET A 22 -4.23 13.10 -2.01
C MET A 22 -4.96 11.94 -2.67
N MET A 23 -5.50 12.15 -3.87
CA MET A 23 -6.13 11.09 -4.63
C MET A 23 -5.14 9.98 -4.94
N GLY A 24 -3.93 10.35 -5.40
CA GLY A 24 -2.87 9.39 -5.68
C GLY A 24 -2.47 8.60 -4.45
N ALA A 25 -2.35 9.25 -3.30
CA ALA A 25 -2.02 8.59 -2.04
C ALA A 25 -3.10 7.60 -1.65
N GLY A 26 -4.37 7.98 -1.75
CA GLY A 26 -5.49 7.10 -1.43
C GLY A 26 -5.57 5.90 -2.36
N ILE A 27 -5.44 6.13 -3.67
CA ILE A 27 -5.45 5.05 -4.66
C ILE A 27 -4.26 4.14 -4.45
N GLY A 28 -3.07 4.70 -4.20
CA GLY A 28 -1.87 3.92 -3.96
C GLY A 28 -2.00 3.02 -2.73
N ALA A 29 -2.51 3.57 -1.64
CA ALA A 29 -2.74 2.78 -0.42
C ALA A 29 -3.76 1.67 -0.68
N GLY A 30 -4.85 1.98 -1.38
CA GLY A 30 -5.87 0.99 -1.73
C GLY A 30 -5.32 -0.13 -2.61
N LEU A 31 -4.52 0.22 -3.62
CA LEU A 31 -3.89 -0.78 -4.49
C LEU A 31 -2.91 -1.65 -3.71
N ALA A 32 -2.16 -1.08 -2.77
CA ALA A 32 -1.26 -1.84 -1.91
C ALA A 32 -2.02 -2.87 -1.09
N VAL A 33 -3.17 -2.49 -0.52
CA VAL A 33 -4.02 -3.40 0.25
C VAL A 33 -4.56 -4.52 -0.63
N ILE A 34 -5.05 -4.17 -1.83
CA ILE A 34 -5.57 -5.17 -2.78
C ILE A 34 -4.46 -6.13 -3.18
N GLY A 35 -3.29 -5.61 -3.55
CA GLY A 35 -2.16 -6.43 -3.94
C GLY A 35 -1.71 -7.37 -2.83
N ALA A 36 -1.59 -6.85 -1.62
CA ALA A 36 -1.22 -7.66 -0.45
C ALA A 36 -2.27 -8.74 -0.18
N GLY A 37 -3.56 -8.38 -0.25
CA GLY A 37 -4.64 -9.34 -0.03
C GLY A 37 -4.61 -10.48 -1.04
N ILE A 38 -4.42 -10.17 -2.32
CA ILE A 38 -4.31 -11.18 -3.36
C ILE A 38 -3.07 -12.05 -3.14
N GLY A 39 -1.92 -11.42 -2.86
CA GLY A 39 -0.67 -12.16 -2.65
C GLY A 39 -0.74 -13.09 -1.45
N ILE A 40 -1.21 -12.60 -0.32
CA ILE A 40 -1.34 -13.40 0.89
C ILE A 40 -2.38 -14.49 0.70
N GLY A 41 -3.49 -14.19 0.01
CA GLY A 41 -4.52 -15.17 -0.31
C GLY A 41 -3.97 -16.31 -1.15
N LYS A 42 -3.15 -16.02 -2.15
CA LYS A 42 -2.51 -17.06 -2.97
C LYS A 42 -1.56 -17.93 -2.15
N VAL A 43 -0.70 -17.30 -1.35
CA VAL A 43 0.23 -18.03 -0.49
C VAL A 43 -0.55 -18.94 0.47
N GLY A 44 -1.58 -18.40 1.11
CA GLY A 44 -2.40 -19.16 2.06
C GLY A 44 -3.13 -20.32 1.41
N GLY A 45 -3.75 -20.07 0.24
CA GLY A 45 -4.46 -21.12 -0.49
C GLY A 45 -3.54 -22.26 -0.92
N GLN A 46 -2.39 -21.93 -1.47
CA GLN A 46 -1.40 -22.91 -1.91
C GLN A 46 -0.80 -23.66 -0.72
N ALA A 47 -0.57 -22.96 0.40
CA ALA A 47 -0.06 -23.59 1.61
C ALA A 47 -1.06 -24.60 2.16
N MET A 48 -2.35 -24.25 2.20
CA MET A 48 -3.39 -25.16 2.65
C MET A 48 -3.47 -26.41 1.79
N ASP A 49 -3.41 -26.25 0.47
CA ASP A 49 -3.39 -27.38 -0.46
C ASP A 49 -2.16 -28.24 -0.24
N GLY A 50 -1.01 -27.63 -0.06
CA GLY A 50 0.23 -28.37 0.21
C GLY A 50 0.19 -29.18 1.49
N MET A 51 -0.32 -28.57 2.57
CA MET A 51 -0.45 -29.25 3.85
C MET A 51 -1.46 -30.41 3.78
N ALA A 52 -2.52 -30.24 2.99
CA ALA A 52 -3.49 -31.30 2.80
C ALA A 52 -2.89 -32.51 2.05
N ARG A 53 -2.01 -32.23 1.08
CA ARG A 53 -1.37 -33.29 0.28
C ARG A 53 -0.22 -33.97 1.02
N GLN A 54 0.50 -33.22 1.84
CA GLN A 54 1.70 -33.68 2.54
C GLN A 54 1.60 -33.29 4.01
N PRO A 55 0.74 -33.97 4.79
CA PRO A 55 0.55 -33.59 6.20
C PRO A 55 1.84 -33.71 7.02
N GLU A 56 2.77 -34.58 6.62
CA GLU A 56 4.05 -34.77 7.31
C GLU A 56 4.96 -33.54 7.15
N ARG A 57 4.68 -32.68 6.16
CA ARG A 57 5.44 -31.46 5.94
C ARG A 57 4.65 -30.18 6.30
N ALA A 58 3.51 -30.33 6.95
CA ALA A 58 2.63 -29.22 7.27
C ALA A 58 3.35 -28.09 8.04
N SER A 59 4.18 -28.46 9.00
CA SER A 59 4.94 -27.52 9.80
C SER A 59 5.88 -26.67 8.95
N GLN A 60 6.60 -27.30 8.02
CA GLN A 60 7.53 -26.61 7.12
C GLN A 60 6.79 -25.70 6.15
N ILE A 61 5.68 -26.16 5.61
CA ILE A 61 4.85 -25.38 4.67
C ILE A 61 4.27 -24.17 5.38
N GLN A 62 3.77 -24.35 6.59
CA GLN A 62 3.22 -23.25 7.37
C GLN A 62 4.28 -22.18 7.65
N THR A 63 5.48 -22.60 8.04
CA THR A 63 6.58 -21.67 8.32
C THR A 63 6.94 -20.86 7.07
N ALA A 64 7.09 -21.54 5.93
CA ALA A 64 7.41 -20.86 4.68
C ALA A 64 6.30 -19.89 4.29
N ALA A 65 5.04 -20.28 4.42
CA ALA A 65 3.91 -19.44 4.09
C ALA A 65 3.86 -18.19 4.97
N LEU A 66 4.14 -18.32 6.26
CA LEU A 66 4.20 -17.18 7.17
C LEU A 66 5.30 -16.21 6.80
N ILE A 67 6.46 -16.71 6.38
CA ILE A 67 7.57 -15.85 5.95
C ILE A 67 7.17 -15.06 4.70
N PHE A 68 6.61 -15.72 3.70
CA PHE A 68 6.17 -15.04 2.48
C PHE A 68 5.06 -14.04 2.77
N ALA A 69 4.10 -14.41 3.62
CA ALA A 69 3.02 -13.49 3.99
C ALA A 69 3.56 -12.26 4.70
N ALA A 70 4.53 -12.44 5.59
CA ALA A 70 5.16 -11.33 6.30
C ALA A 70 5.90 -10.40 5.35
N LEU A 71 6.61 -10.94 4.35
CA LEU A 71 7.30 -10.15 3.35
C LEU A 71 6.33 -9.33 2.51
N VAL A 72 5.23 -9.94 2.08
CA VAL A 72 4.20 -9.23 1.30
C VAL A 72 3.58 -8.12 2.14
N GLU A 73 3.25 -8.41 3.39
CA GLU A 73 2.68 -7.43 4.29
C GLU A 73 3.65 -6.29 4.56
N GLY A 74 4.93 -6.57 4.74
CA GLY A 74 5.95 -5.55 4.95
C GLY A 74 6.07 -4.59 3.79
N VAL A 75 6.06 -5.11 2.57
CA VAL A 75 6.08 -4.27 1.36
C VAL A 75 4.83 -3.41 1.29
N ALA A 76 3.66 -3.98 1.59
CA ALA A 76 2.40 -3.25 1.57
C ALA A 76 2.38 -2.14 2.63
N LEU A 77 2.87 -2.42 3.83
CA LEU A 77 2.97 -1.40 4.88
C LEU A 77 3.89 -0.26 4.45
N PHE A 78 5.01 -0.59 3.81
CA PHE A 78 5.91 0.44 3.31
C PHE A 78 5.20 1.33 2.28
N ALA A 79 4.43 0.73 1.37
CA ALA A 79 3.68 1.48 0.38
C ALA A 79 2.65 2.40 1.02
N ILE A 80 1.97 1.92 2.06
CA ILE A 80 1.01 2.74 2.81
C ILE A 80 1.70 3.90 3.51
N VAL A 81 2.87 3.66 4.08
CA VAL A 81 3.67 4.72 4.73
C VAL A 81 4.06 5.78 3.70
N VAL A 82 4.50 5.38 2.52
CA VAL A 82 4.82 6.32 1.44
C VAL A 82 3.60 7.15 1.06
N SER A 83 2.45 6.52 0.92
CA SER A 83 1.20 7.21 0.61
C SER A 83 0.82 8.21 1.69
N PHE A 84 1.02 7.84 2.95
CA PHE A 84 0.77 8.72 4.10
C PHE A 84 1.71 9.92 4.07
N VAL A 85 2.99 9.71 3.76
CA VAL A 85 3.96 10.81 3.67
C VAL A 85 3.58 11.76 2.54
N ILE A 86 3.12 11.23 1.41
CA ILE A 86 2.65 12.08 0.30
C ILE A 86 1.47 12.93 0.75
N GLN A 87 0.51 12.33 1.44
CA GLN A 87 -0.65 13.06 1.95
C GLN A 87 -0.23 14.20 2.89
N GLN A 88 0.75 13.97 3.73
CA GLN A 88 1.24 14.94 4.71
C GLN A 88 1.85 16.17 4.05
N LYS A 89 2.35 16.04 2.85
CA LYS A 89 2.96 17.17 2.13
C LYS A 89 1.94 18.17 1.62
N PHE A 90 0.69 17.77 1.50
CA PHE A 90 -0.36 18.61 0.96
C PHE A 90 -1.31 19.06 2.08
N THR A 91 -0.81 19.98 2.91
CA THR A 91 -1.63 20.59 3.96
C THR A 91 -2.13 21.94 3.46
N PHE A 92 -3.38 22.22 3.73
CA PHE A 92 -4.05 23.44 3.28
C PHE A 92 -4.34 24.39 4.44
#